data_d94c6807d494f42a6341a1e284dfc779
#
_entry.id   d94c6807d494f42a6341a1e284dfc779
#
_cell.length_a   1.000
_cell.length_b   1.000
_cell.length_c   1.000
_cell.angle_alpha   90.00
_cell.angle_beta   90.00
_cell.angle_gamma   90.00
#
_symmetry.space_group_name_H-M   'P 1'
#
loop_
_entity.id
_entity.type
_entity.pdbx_description
1 polymer ?
#
loop_
_entity_poly.entity_id
_entity_poly.type
_entity_poly.pdbx_seq_one_letter_code
_entity_poly.pdbx_strand_id
1 'polypeptide(L)'
;MQKWKVRLSEIGDVETFDYDYMREGRKRPDSLPKLIAAHRKALSQARERHPVGSTILIGKSMGGRIGCHVSLEEKVDALVCLGHPLCAMGDRTKLRDEVLRGLNTPILFVQGTRDSLCPLDLLEQVRAEMKASNFLHIVEGGDHSLRVPKRLLELKSETQEDVDRKILETIAGFVDQLPMSAD
;
A
#
# COMPACT_ATOMS: atom_id res chain seq x y z
N MET A 1 5.26 10.47 -0.18
CA MET A 1 5.17 9.75 1.12
C MET A 1 5.28 10.66 2.36
N GLN A 2 5.93 11.83 2.33
CA GLN A 2 6.12 12.67 3.54
C GLN A 2 4.80 13.01 4.30
N LYS A 3 3.74 13.38 3.60
CA LYS A 3 2.43 13.61 4.24
C LYS A 3 1.89 12.38 4.97
N TRP A 4 2.06 11.19 4.37
CA TRP A 4 1.63 9.94 4.99
C TRP A 4 2.51 9.56 6.18
N LYS A 5 3.81 9.88 6.17
CA LYS A 5 4.67 9.65 7.33
C LYS A 5 4.10 10.34 8.58
N VAL A 6 3.77 11.63 8.47
CA VAL A 6 3.22 12.39 9.60
C VAL A 6 1.92 11.80 10.11
N ARG A 7 0.98 11.44 9.22
CA ARG A 7 -0.30 10.83 9.62
C ARG A 7 -0.14 9.46 10.26
N LEU A 8 0.67 8.62 9.64
CA LEU A 8 0.90 7.25 10.14
C LEU A 8 1.63 7.24 11.49
N SER A 9 2.39 8.30 11.83
CA SER A 9 3.01 8.45 13.15
C SER A 9 1.98 8.63 14.29
N GLU A 10 0.71 8.84 13.97
CA GLU A 10 -0.38 8.85 14.95
C GLU A 10 -0.77 7.42 15.41
N ILE A 11 -0.42 6.40 14.63
CA ILE A 11 -0.79 4.99 14.89
C ILE A 11 0.40 4.07 15.13
N GLY A 12 1.62 4.56 15.01
CA GLY A 12 2.83 3.77 15.29
C GLY A 12 4.13 4.42 14.85
N ASP A 13 5.23 3.77 15.14
CA ASP A 13 6.56 4.23 14.70
C ASP A 13 6.71 4.06 13.19
N VAL A 14 7.13 5.10 12.50
CA VAL A 14 7.19 5.13 11.04
C VAL A 14 8.60 5.31 10.51
N GLU A 15 9.12 4.26 9.92
CA GLU A 15 10.34 4.32 9.11
C GLU A 15 10.01 4.50 7.62
N THR A 16 10.75 5.37 6.96
CA THR A 16 10.60 5.59 5.52
C THR A 16 11.91 5.45 4.80
N PHE A 17 11.88 4.96 3.58
CA PHE A 17 13.06 4.92 2.72
C PHE A 17 12.69 5.25 1.28
N ASP A 18 13.67 5.69 0.52
CA ASP A 18 13.57 5.88 -0.92
C ASP A 18 14.46 4.85 -1.63
N TYR A 19 13.95 4.28 -2.73
CA TYR A 19 14.76 3.39 -3.57
C TYR A 19 15.93 4.14 -4.21
N ASP A 20 17.02 3.43 -4.54
CA ASP A 20 18.24 4.02 -5.08
C ASP A 20 17.98 4.88 -6.31
N TYR A 21 17.17 4.42 -7.27
CA TYR A 21 16.83 5.20 -8.46
C TYR A 21 16.16 6.55 -8.12
N MET A 22 15.38 6.61 -7.02
CA MET A 22 14.75 7.87 -6.56
C MET A 22 15.76 8.81 -5.95
N ARG A 23 16.67 8.29 -5.12
CA ARG A 23 17.76 9.07 -4.52
C ARG A 23 18.74 9.63 -5.57
N GLU A 24 18.95 8.89 -6.64
CA GLU A 24 19.77 9.27 -7.79
C GLU A 24 19.03 10.18 -8.80
N GLY A 25 17.76 10.52 -8.55
CA GLY A 25 16.95 11.36 -9.43
C GLY A 25 16.58 10.70 -10.77
N ARG A 26 16.73 9.38 -10.88
CA ARG A 26 16.38 8.63 -12.09
C ARG A 26 14.87 8.48 -12.22
N LYS A 27 14.33 8.69 -13.42
CA LYS A 27 12.91 8.52 -13.72
C LYS A 27 12.51 7.04 -13.87
N ARG A 28 13.43 6.20 -14.37
CA ARG A 28 13.18 4.78 -14.61
C ARG A 28 13.48 3.99 -13.33
N PRO A 29 12.52 3.21 -12.81
CA PRO A 29 12.76 2.32 -11.68
C PRO A 29 13.83 1.26 -11.99
N ASP A 30 14.49 0.80 -10.94
CA ASP A 30 15.36 -0.37 -11.00
C ASP A 30 14.57 -1.65 -11.34
N SER A 31 15.28 -2.74 -11.65
CA SER A 31 14.65 -4.04 -11.87
C SER A 31 13.96 -4.55 -10.60
N LEU A 32 12.94 -5.39 -10.77
CA LEU A 32 12.18 -5.95 -9.65
C LEU A 32 13.06 -6.60 -8.57
N PRO A 33 14.05 -7.46 -8.89
CA PRO A 33 14.94 -8.04 -7.87
C PRO A 33 15.71 -6.98 -7.08
N LYS A 34 16.19 -5.91 -7.74
CA LYS A 34 16.93 -4.83 -7.09
C LYS A 34 16.03 -4.02 -6.14
N LEU A 35 14.77 -3.76 -6.54
CA LEU A 35 13.79 -3.09 -5.70
C LEU A 35 13.44 -3.94 -4.46
N ILE A 36 13.24 -5.25 -4.63
CA ILE A 36 12.98 -6.17 -3.53
C ILE A 36 14.17 -6.19 -2.56
N ALA A 37 15.39 -6.32 -3.05
CA ALA A 37 16.59 -6.31 -2.21
C ALA A 37 16.75 -5.01 -1.41
N ALA A 38 16.50 -3.85 -2.04
CA ALA A 38 16.53 -2.57 -1.35
C ALA A 38 15.46 -2.45 -0.26
N HIS A 39 14.25 -2.96 -0.52
CA HIS A 39 13.16 -2.96 0.46
C HIS A 39 13.46 -3.90 1.64
N ARG A 40 13.95 -5.12 1.38
CA ARG A 40 14.40 -6.06 2.43
C ARG A 40 15.47 -5.46 3.33
N LYS A 41 16.48 -4.79 2.73
CA LYS A 41 17.52 -4.07 3.49
C LYS A 41 16.92 -3.00 4.40
N ALA A 42 16.00 -2.19 3.88
CA ALA A 42 15.32 -1.17 4.68
C ALA A 42 14.50 -1.79 5.82
N LEU A 43 13.80 -2.90 5.57
CA LEU A 43 13.06 -3.65 6.57
C LEU A 43 13.98 -4.19 7.68
N SER A 44 15.11 -4.81 7.31
CA SER A 44 16.09 -5.29 8.29
C SER A 44 16.59 -4.17 9.20
N GLN A 45 16.95 -3.03 8.62
CA GLN A 45 17.40 -1.86 9.36
C GLN A 45 16.31 -1.27 10.28
N ALA A 46 15.05 -1.31 9.86
CA ALA A 46 13.94 -0.87 10.69
C ALA A 46 13.76 -1.81 11.90
N ARG A 47 13.83 -3.12 11.70
CA ARG A 47 13.74 -4.12 12.77
C ARG A 47 14.87 -4.02 13.78
N GLU A 48 16.08 -3.70 13.34
CA GLU A 48 17.23 -3.46 14.24
C GLU A 48 16.99 -2.26 15.19
N ARG A 49 16.30 -1.22 14.70
CA ARG A 49 15.94 -0.03 15.49
C ARG A 49 14.70 -0.23 16.34
N HIS A 50 13.78 -1.08 15.90
CA HIS A 50 12.50 -1.37 16.55
C HIS A 50 12.34 -2.89 16.68
N PRO A 51 13.03 -3.54 17.64
CA PRO A 51 13.10 -5.00 17.72
C PRO A 51 11.81 -5.67 18.19
N VAL A 52 10.87 -4.91 18.73
CA VAL A 52 9.59 -5.42 19.25
C VAL A 52 8.41 -4.75 18.56
N GLY A 53 7.29 -5.45 18.50
CA GLY A 53 6.04 -4.96 17.93
C GLY A 53 5.76 -5.50 16.53
N SER A 54 4.55 -5.22 16.05
CA SER A 54 4.10 -5.66 14.72
C SER A 54 4.76 -4.86 13.60
N THR A 55 5.15 -5.54 12.53
CA THR A 55 5.76 -4.95 11.34
C THR A 55 4.75 -4.87 10.21
N ILE A 56 4.41 -3.65 9.79
CA ILE A 56 3.45 -3.40 8.70
C ILE A 56 4.13 -2.69 7.54
N LEU A 57 4.03 -3.25 6.34
CA LEU A 57 4.55 -2.59 5.15
C LEU A 57 3.46 -1.75 4.49
N ILE A 58 3.64 -0.44 4.48
CA ILE A 58 2.70 0.51 3.87
C ILE A 58 3.36 1.14 2.64
N GLY A 59 2.78 0.92 1.48
CA GLY A 59 3.37 1.41 0.24
C GLY A 59 2.38 2.06 -0.71
N LYS A 60 2.80 3.18 -1.34
CA LYS A 60 2.06 3.80 -2.42
C LYS A 60 2.50 3.22 -3.76
N SER A 61 1.51 2.85 -4.60
CA SER A 61 1.76 2.39 -5.96
C SER A 61 2.80 1.27 -6.01
N MET A 62 3.90 1.45 -6.73
CA MET A 62 4.99 0.49 -6.81
C MET A 62 5.53 0.07 -5.43
N GLY A 63 5.59 0.98 -4.46
CA GLY A 63 6.06 0.66 -3.11
C GLY A 63 5.20 -0.41 -2.42
N GLY A 64 3.88 -0.32 -2.55
CA GLY A 64 2.95 -1.35 -2.06
C GLY A 64 3.14 -2.68 -2.77
N ARG A 65 3.25 -2.65 -4.11
CA ARG A 65 3.49 -3.86 -4.90
C ARG A 65 4.82 -4.54 -4.52
N ILE A 66 5.89 -3.78 -4.32
CA ILE A 66 7.17 -4.35 -3.87
C ILE A 66 7.05 -4.90 -2.44
N GLY A 67 6.31 -4.23 -1.54
CA GLY A 67 6.00 -4.76 -0.22
C GLY A 67 5.32 -6.13 -0.27
N CYS A 68 4.39 -6.33 -1.22
CA CYS A 68 3.79 -7.65 -1.45
C CYS A 68 4.83 -8.72 -1.84
N HIS A 69 5.79 -8.41 -2.72
CA HIS A 69 6.87 -9.36 -3.04
C HIS A 69 7.76 -9.65 -1.84
N VAL A 70 8.08 -8.64 -1.03
CA VAL A 70 8.90 -8.81 0.18
C VAL A 70 8.21 -9.74 1.17
N SER A 71 6.90 -9.60 1.37
CA SER A 71 6.14 -10.41 2.34
C SER A 71 5.99 -11.90 1.95
N LEU A 72 6.35 -12.29 0.72
CA LEU A 72 6.44 -13.70 0.34
C LEU A 72 7.64 -14.40 0.98
N GLU A 73 8.69 -13.66 1.31
CA GLU A 73 9.96 -14.19 1.83
C GLU A 73 10.26 -13.72 3.26
N GLU A 74 9.71 -12.57 3.66
CA GLU A 74 9.92 -11.94 4.97
C GLU A 74 8.64 -12.00 5.81
N LYS A 75 8.75 -12.41 7.06
CA LYS A 75 7.61 -12.37 7.98
C LYS A 75 7.23 -10.91 8.26
N VAL A 76 6.08 -10.48 7.80
CA VAL A 76 5.46 -9.19 8.16
C VAL A 76 4.01 -9.45 8.58
N ASP A 77 3.49 -8.63 9.47
CA ASP A 77 2.19 -8.88 10.10
C ASP A 77 1.04 -8.40 9.23
N ALA A 78 1.26 -7.36 8.42
CA ALA A 78 0.27 -6.88 7.45
C ALA A 78 0.86 -6.02 6.34
N LEU A 79 0.04 -5.82 5.31
CA LEU A 79 0.32 -4.97 4.15
C LEU A 79 -0.76 -3.91 3.99
N VAL A 80 -0.37 -2.69 3.60
CA VAL A 80 -1.29 -1.64 3.18
C VAL A 80 -0.84 -1.09 1.83
N CYS A 81 -1.70 -1.19 0.83
CA CYS A 81 -1.44 -0.69 -0.51
C CYS A 81 -2.27 0.55 -0.81
N LEU A 82 -1.62 1.71 -0.93
CA LEU A 82 -2.22 2.98 -1.31
C LEU A 82 -2.16 3.15 -2.83
N GLY A 83 -3.25 2.87 -3.53
CA GLY A 83 -3.30 2.86 -4.99
C GLY A 83 -2.45 1.73 -5.58
N HIS A 84 -2.92 0.49 -5.53
CA HIS A 84 -2.16 -0.66 -6.07
C HIS A 84 -2.11 -0.61 -7.60
N PRO A 85 -0.93 -0.75 -8.25
CA PRO A 85 -0.82 -0.72 -9.71
C PRO A 85 -1.07 -2.12 -10.31
N LEU A 86 -2.34 -2.55 -10.35
CA LEU A 86 -2.74 -3.88 -10.81
C LEU A 86 -2.51 -4.06 -12.32
N CYS A 87 -2.89 -3.05 -13.13
CA CYS A 87 -2.74 -3.09 -14.57
C CYS A 87 -1.41 -2.51 -15.04
N ALA A 88 -0.72 -3.20 -15.94
CA ALA A 88 0.50 -2.68 -16.55
C ALA A 88 0.18 -1.51 -17.49
N MET A 89 0.61 -0.29 -17.16
CA MET A 89 0.38 0.93 -17.97
C MET A 89 -1.10 1.18 -18.33
N GLY A 90 -2.03 0.72 -17.46
CA GLY A 90 -3.47 0.82 -17.72
C GLY A 90 -4.03 -0.21 -18.72
N ASP A 91 -3.21 -1.16 -19.16
CA ASP A 91 -3.65 -2.27 -20.00
C ASP A 91 -4.36 -3.32 -19.13
N ARG A 92 -5.69 -3.36 -19.25
CA ARG A 92 -6.58 -4.26 -18.48
C ARG A 92 -6.34 -5.76 -18.76
N THR A 93 -5.65 -6.10 -19.86
CA THR A 93 -5.33 -7.48 -20.21
C THR A 93 -4.02 -7.97 -19.60
N LYS A 94 -3.21 -7.06 -19.02
CA LYS A 94 -1.89 -7.34 -18.43
C LYS A 94 -1.90 -7.07 -16.93
N LEU A 95 -2.46 -7.98 -16.18
CA LEU A 95 -2.52 -7.89 -14.72
C LEU A 95 -1.17 -8.26 -14.09
N ARG A 96 -0.90 -7.65 -12.95
CA ARG A 96 0.27 -7.91 -12.09
C ARG A 96 -0.21 -8.53 -10.78
N ASP A 97 -0.98 -9.59 -10.88
CA ASP A 97 -1.73 -10.20 -9.78
C ASP A 97 -1.06 -11.47 -9.22
N GLU A 98 -0.06 -12.02 -9.89
CA GLU A 98 0.65 -13.24 -9.46
C GLU A 98 1.12 -13.14 -7.99
N VAL A 99 1.73 -12.00 -7.61
CA VAL A 99 2.17 -11.78 -6.24
C VAL A 99 1.00 -11.77 -5.25
N LEU A 100 -0.14 -11.19 -5.61
CA LEU A 100 -1.33 -11.11 -4.75
C LEU A 100 -1.92 -12.49 -4.49
N ARG A 101 -1.96 -13.35 -5.50
CA ARG A 101 -2.44 -14.74 -5.39
C ARG A 101 -1.56 -15.61 -4.49
N GLY A 102 -0.27 -15.27 -4.39
CA GLY A 102 0.71 -15.97 -3.55
C GLY A 102 0.73 -15.50 -2.09
N LEU A 103 0.06 -14.40 -1.75
CA LEU A 103 0.09 -13.85 -0.40
C LEU A 103 -0.59 -14.73 0.63
N ASN A 104 -0.01 -14.80 1.82
CA ASN A 104 -0.63 -15.27 3.05
C ASN A 104 -0.79 -14.16 4.08
N THR A 105 -0.04 -13.07 3.93
CA THR A 105 -0.06 -11.89 4.80
C THR A 105 -1.35 -11.10 4.61
N PRO A 106 -2.08 -10.73 5.67
CA PRO A 106 -3.26 -9.88 5.59
C PRO A 106 -2.95 -8.56 4.87
N ILE A 107 -3.87 -8.11 4.01
CA ILE A 107 -3.65 -6.91 3.20
C ILE A 107 -4.89 -6.00 3.17
N LEU A 108 -4.64 -4.69 3.33
CA LEU A 108 -5.62 -3.65 3.08
C LEU A 108 -5.28 -2.92 1.76
N PHE A 109 -6.23 -2.94 0.83
CA PHE A 109 -6.20 -2.08 -0.35
C PHE A 109 -6.95 -0.78 -0.07
N VAL A 110 -6.31 0.35 -0.35
CA VAL A 110 -6.95 1.66 -0.40
C VAL A 110 -6.94 2.11 -1.85
N GLN A 111 -8.12 2.17 -2.49
CA GLN A 111 -8.21 2.28 -3.93
C GLN A 111 -9.20 3.35 -4.38
N GLY A 112 -8.78 4.19 -5.31
CA GLY A 112 -9.64 5.21 -5.91
C GLY A 112 -10.53 4.67 -7.03
N THR A 113 -11.78 5.12 -7.11
CA THR A 113 -12.72 4.69 -8.16
C THR A 113 -12.36 5.18 -9.57
N ARG A 114 -11.44 6.15 -9.68
CA ARG A 114 -10.94 6.71 -10.95
C ARG A 114 -9.51 6.31 -11.26
N ASP A 115 -8.98 5.30 -10.58
CA ASP A 115 -7.64 4.78 -10.82
C ASP A 115 -7.63 3.81 -12.01
N SER A 116 -7.16 4.27 -13.15
CA SER A 116 -7.04 3.44 -14.37
C SER A 116 -5.97 2.33 -14.25
N LEU A 117 -5.03 2.43 -13.28
CA LEU A 117 -4.04 1.38 -13.04
C LEU A 117 -4.59 0.24 -12.18
N CYS A 118 -5.76 0.44 -11.57
CA CYS A 118 -6.42 -0.58 -10.76
C CYS A 118 -7.94 -0.41 -10.82
N PRO A 119 -8.58 -0.78 -11.93
CA PRO A 119 -10.03 -0.82 -12.01
C PRO A 119 -10.61 -1.73 -10.93
N LEU A 120 -11.64 -1.25 -10.21
CA LEU A 120 -12.19 -1.95 -9.05
C LEU A 120 -12.78 -3.32 -9.42
N ASP A 121 -13.40 -3.44 -10.58
CA ASP A 121 -13.95 -4.72 -11.07
C ASP A 121 -12.88 -5.80 -11.23
N LEU A 122 -11.69 -5.44 -11.70
CA LEU A 122 -10.55 -6.36 -11.82
C LEU A 122 -9.92 -6.64 -10.45
N LEU A 123 -9.83 -5.62 -9.59
CA LEU A 123 -9.32 -5.82 -8.24
C LEU A 123 -10.22 -6.78 -7.45
N GLU A 124 -11.55 -6.64 -7.55
CA GLU A 124 -12.50 -7.54 -6.89
C GLU A 124 -12.36 -9.00 -7.36
N GLN A 125 -12.16 -9.22 -8.67
CA GLN A 125 -11.90 -10.55 -9.21
C GLN A 125 -10.63 -11.17 -8.61
N VAL A 126 -9.54 -10.39 -8.57
CA VAL A 126 -8.27 -10.85 -7.99
C VAL A 126 -8.42 -11.12 -6.49
N ARG A 127 -9.08 -10.22 -5.75
CA ARG A 127 -9.32 -10.38 -4.31
C ARG A 127 -10.12 -11.63 -3.97
N ALA A 128 -11.10 -11.99 -4.77
CA ALA A 128 -11.89 -13.21 -4.58
C ALA A 128 -11.06 -14.51 -4.70
N GLU A 129 -9.92 -14.45 -5.38
CA GLU A 129 -9.03 -15.59 -5.59
C GLU A 129 -7.81 -15.58 -4.67
N MET A 130 -7.64 -14.53 -3.85
CA MET A 130 -6.54 -14.44 -2.88
C MET A 130 -6.75 -15.39 -1.70
N LYS A 131 -5.66 -16.00 -1.24
CA LYS A 131 -5.66 -16.83 -0.02
C LYS A 131 -5.60 -15.98 1.24
N ALA A 132 -4.88 -14.87 1.19
CA ALA A 132 -4.73 -13.96 2.32
C ALA A 132 -6.06 -13.26 2.65
N SER A 133 -6.31 -13.02 3.93
CA SER A 133 -7.36 -12.09 4.36
C SER A 133 -7.11 -10.73 3.73
N ASN A 134 -8.10 -10.21 3.03
CA ASN A 134 -7.93 -8.98 2.27
C ASN A 134 -9.14 -8.05 2.45
N PHE A 135 -8.83 -6.77 2.61
CA PHE A 135 -9.79 -5.70 2.88
C PHE A 135 -9.67 -4.63 1.80
N LEU A 136 -10.75 -3.89 1.56
CA LEU A 136 -10.78 -2.81 0.58
C LEU A 136 -11.45 -1.57 1.18
N HIS A 137 -10.73 -0.46 1.15
CA HIS A 137 -11.27 0.88 1.36
C HIS A 137 -11.36 1.61 0.01
N ILE A 138 -12.57 1.98 -0.37
CA ILE A 138 -12.82 2.67 -1.65
C ILE A 138 -12.81 4.18 -1.40
N VAL A 139 -11.95 4.90 -2.13
CA VAL A 139 -11.94 6.36 -2.17
C VAL A 139 -12.76 6.81 -3.37
N GLU A 140 -14.01 7.19 -3.11
CA GLU A 140 -14.95 7.62 -4.15
C GLU A 140 -14.48 8.88 -4.87
N GLY A 141 -14.31 8.80 -6.18
CA GLY A 141 -13.75 9.87 -7.01
C GLY A 141 -12.22 9.97 -6.95
N GLY A 142 -11.54 9.15 -6.15
CA GLY A 142 -10.09 9.14 -6.03
C GLY A 142 -9.38 8.64 -7.29
N ASP A 143 -8.28 9.30 -7.65
CA ASP A 143 -7.35 8.85 -8.69
C ASP A 143 -6.30 7.87 -8.12
N HIS A 144 -5.29 7.50 -8.94
CA HIS A 144 -4.16 6.65 -8.50
C HIS A 144 -3.37 7.22 -7.31
N SER A 145 -3.48 8.49 -7.05
CA SER A 145 -2.87 9.17 -5.90
C SER A 145 -3.84 9.38 -4.74
N LEU A 146 -5.05 8.80 -4.83
CA LEU A 146 -6.15 8.94 -3.89
C LEU A 146 -6.66 10.39 -3.78
N ARG A 147 -6.41 11.20 -4.81
CA ARG A 147 -6.89 12.58 -4.86
C ARG A 147 -8.27 12.62 -5.47
N VAL A 148 -9.17 13.30 -4.78
CA VAL A 148 -10.54 13.54 -5.22
C VAL A 148 -10.62 14.92 -5.88
N PRO A 149 -11.29 15.07 -7.05
CA PRO A 149 -11.47 16.36 -7.69
C PRO A 149 -12.20 17.35 -6.78
N LYS A 150 -11.74 18.60 -6.80
CA LYS A 150 -12.27 19.67 -5.97
C LYS A 150 -13.80 19.79 -6.06
N ARG A 151 -14.38 19.70 -7.27
CA ARG A 151 -15.84 19.72 -7.48
C ARG A 151 -16.57 18.62 -6.72
N LEU A 152 -16.02 17.41 -6.65
CA LEU A 152 -16.63 16.29 -5.91
C LEU A 152 -16.52 16.49 -4.40
N LEU A 153 -15.41 17.04 -3.93
CA LEU A 153 -15.22 17.40 -2.53
C LEU A 153 -16.23 18.48 -2.10
N GLU A 154 -16.39 19.53 -2.92
CA GLU A 154 -17.36 20.60 -2.67
C GLU A 154 -18.81 20.09 -2.58
N LEU A 155 -19.21 19.18 -3.49
CA LEU A 155 -20.54 18.56 -3.46
C LEU A 155 -20.81 17.74 -2.19
N LYS A 156 -19.77 17.20 -1.56
CA LYS A 156 -19.87 16.43 -0.32
C LYS A 156 -19.58 17.26 0.93
N SER A 157 -19.29 18.56 0.78
CA SER A 157 -18.81 19.42 1.87
C SER A 157 -17.59 18.84 2.60
N GLU A 158 -16.69 18.20 1.83
CA GLU A 158 -15.47 17.55 2.31
C GLU A 158 -14.23 18.25 1.76
N THR A 159 -13.12 18.04 2.42
CA THR A 159 -11.78 18.42 1.97
C THR A 159 -10.96 17.16 1.63
N GLN A 160 -9.82 17.33 0.94
CA GLN A 160 -8.88 16.20 0.75
C GLN A 160 -8.32 15.73 2.10
N GLU A 161 -8.24 16.60 3.10
CA GLU A 161 -7.80 16.25 4.44
C GLU A 161 -8.80 15.31 5.13
N ASP A 162 -10.10 15.53 4.93
CA ASP A 162 -11.13 14.64 5.47
C ASP A 162 -11.08 13.26 4.81
N VAL A 163 -10.81 13.19 3.49
CA VAL A 163 -10.59 11.92 2.78
C VAL A 163 -9.35 11.21 3.34
N ASP A 164 -8.24 11.91 3.47
CA ASP A 164 -6.99 11.36 3.99
C ASP A 164 -7.15 10.86 5.45
N ARG A 165 -7.96 11.55 6.27
CA ARG A 165 -8.28 11.15 7.65
C ARG A 165 -9.09 9.85 7.67
N LYS A 166 -10.11 9.71 6.85
CA LYS A 166 -10.90 8.47 6.72
C LYS A 166 -10.02 7.28 6.32
N ILE A 167 -9.05 7.52 5.43
CA ILE A 167 -8.07 6.49 5.07
C ILE A 167 -7.22 6.12 6.29
N LEU A 168 -6.73 7.09 7.06
CA LEU A 168 -5.94 6.83 8.26
C LEU A 168 -6.74 6.04 9.31
N GLU A 169 -7.99 6.43 9.56
CA GLU A 169 -8.91 5.72 10.46
C GLU A 169 -9.13 4.26 10.00
N THR A 170 -9.27 4.04 8.70
CA THR A 170 -9.39 2.68 8.15
C THR A 170 -8.11 1.87 8.35
N ILE A 171 -6.94 2.49 8.16
CA ILE A 171 -5.65 1.84 8.40
C ILE A 171 -5.52 1.48 9.88
N ALA A 172 -5.84 2.41 10.79
CA ALA A 172 -5.80 2.17 12.24
C ALA A 172 -6.71 0.99 12.63
N GLY A 173 -7.98 1.03 12.21
CA GLY A 173 -8.91 -0.07 12.49
C GLY A 173 -8.51 -1.41 11.89
N PHE A 174 -7.81 -1.42 10.75
CA PHE A 174 -7.24 -2.64 10.17
C PHE A 174 -6.09 -3.17 11.04
N VAL A 175 -5.19 -2.29 11.50
CA VAL A 175 -4.06 -2.65 12.35
C VAL A 175 -4.53 -3.18 13.70
N ASP A 176 -5.54 -2.57 14.30
CA ASP A 176 -6.10 -3.00 15.59
C ASP A 176 -6.75 -4.39 15.56
N GLN A 177 -7.15 -4.86 14.37
CA GLN A 177 -7.73 -6.19 14.17
C GLN A 177 -6.69 -7.29 13.92
N LEU A 178 -5.42 -6.93 13.76
CA LEU A 178 -4.37 -7.92 13.56
C LEU A 178 -4.15 -8.73 14.85
N PRO A 179 -3.94 -10.04 14.73
CA PRO A 179 -3.55 -10.82 15.90
C PRO A 179 -2.24 -10.26 16.45
N MET A 180 -2.23 -9.93 17.74
CA MET A 180 -0.98 -9.55 18.41
C MET A 180 0.04 -10.66 18.19
N SER A 181 1.21 -10.31 17.64
CA SER A 181 2.31 -11.27 17.54
C SER A 181 2.61 -11.76 18.95
N ALA A 182 2.33 -13.04 19.22
CA ALA A 182 2.83 -13.66 20.43
C ALA A 182 4.37 -13.67 20.31
N ASP A 183 5.03 -13.11 21.30
CA ASP A 183 6.49 -13.11 21.48
C ASP A 183 7.06 -14.54 21.44
#